data_6662be2c42970be3d66d46377deef142
#
_entry.id   6662be2c42970be3d66d46377deef142
#
_cell.length_a   1.000
_cell.length_b   1.000
_cell.length_c   1.000
_cell.angle_alpha   90.00
_cell.angle_beta   90.00
_cell.angle_gamma   90.00
#
_symmetry.space_group_name_H-M   'P 1'
#
loop_
_entity.id
_entity.type
_entity.pdbx_description
1 polymer ?
#
loop_
_entity_poly.entity_id
_entity_poly.type
_entity_poly.pdbx_seq_one_letter_code
_entity_poly.pdbx_strand_id
1 'polypeptide(L)'
;YKYKNYDKIKREGKGVDMAKNVVVKAEKVYGRKKKYSSIKLILSISLLVLALVFIVLGVIYKGGKFTITLDKRLSSESGIVIYEDSEIKESKRKLFARDLEFMDNISIDWIPKNIDTESNGSHNGENYIAYTFYIENEGEETINYWYSIIIDDVIKNVDEAARVMVYLNGDRRVYAKVNSYTNEPEKDTLPFYSKDEAVLEQRKDFKPGNIDKFTIVIWLEGDDPDCIDNILGGEIKMHMEIREEHKEESKNNEKE
;
A
#
# COMPACT_ATOMS: atom_id res chain seq x y z
N TYR A 1 12.84 -35.80 92.45
CA TYR A 1 12.51 -34.42 91.99
C TYR A 1 13.23 -34.04 90.63
N LYS A 2 13.48 -34.99 89.70
CA LYS A 2 14.18 -34.63 88.48
C LYS A 2 13.57 -35.23 87.18
N TYR A 3 12.37 -35.80 87.27
CA TYR A 3 11.85 -36.49 86.07
C TYR A 3 10.45 -35.95 85.58
N LYS A 4 10.01 -34.81 86.06
CA LYS A 4 8.70 -34.24 85.62
C LYS A 4 8.80 -33.12 84.60
N ASN A 5 9.97 -32.73 84.19
CA ASN A 5 10.16 -31.62 83.21
C ASN A 5 10.50 -32.04 81.79
N TYR A 6 10.68 -33.35 81.51
CA TYR A 6 11.05 -33.78 80.17
C TYR A 6 9.84 -33.96 79.24
N ASP A 7 8.66 -34.24 79.81
CA ASP A 7 7.47 -34.41 78.94
C ASP A 7 6.81 -33.10 78.48
N LYS A 8 7.13 -31.96 79.06
CA LYS A 8 6.61 -30.66 78.63
C LYS A 8 7.31 -30.05 77.46
N ILE A 9 8.62 -30.43 77.24
CA ILE A 9 9.42 -29.96 76.15
C ILE A 9 9.12 -30.70 74.82
N LYS A 10 8.53 -31.90 74.93
CA LYS A 10 8.20 -32.70 73.72
C LYS A 10 6.88 -32.26 73.04
N ARG A 11 6.04 -31.45 73.72
CA ARG A 11 4.81 -30.91 73.09
C ARG A 11 4.98 -29.56 72.42
N GLU A 12 6.08 -28.84 72.64
CA GLU A 12 6.41 -27.59 71.94
C GLU A 12 7.25 -27.82 70.69
N GLY A 13 7.64 -29.07 70.44
CA GLY A 13 8.45 -29.42 69.26
C GLY A 13 7.71 -29.40 67.90
N LYS A 14 6.40 -29.19 67.87
CA LYS A 14 5.67 -29.05 66.61
C LYS A 14 5.76 -27.66 65.98
N GLY A 15 6.22 -26.65 66.76
CA GLY A 15 6.41 -25.30 66.23
C GLY A 15 7.79 -25.12 65.49
N VAL A 16 8.73 -26.00 65.78
CA VAL A 16 10.13 -25.89 65.23
C VAL A 16 10.23 -26.54 63.84
N ASP A 17 9.35 -27.46 63.48
CA ASP A 17 9.36 -28.11 62.15
C ASP A 17 8.85 -27.23 61.03
N MET A 18 8.02 -26.23 61.35
CA MET A 18 7.61 -25.24 60.36
C MET A 18 8.74 -24.24 60.01
N ALA A 19 9.67 -24.00 60.91
CA ALA A 19 10.82 -23.13 60.66
C ALA A 19 11.88 -23.77 59.73
N LYS A 20 11.99 -25.12 59.71
CA LYS A 20 12.94 -25.84 58.86
C LYS A 20 12.62 -25.74 57.38
N ASN A 21 11.35 -25.51 57.00
CA ASN A 21 10.94 -25.38 55.62
C ASN A 21 11.10 -23.95 55.06
N VAL A 22 11.46 -22.97 55.87
CA VAL A 22 11.64 -21.57 55.45
C VAL A 22 13.09 -21.28 55.09
N VAL A 23 14.05 -22.14 55.49
CA VAL A 23 15.46 -21.95 55.14
C VAL A 23 15.73 -22.47 53.73
N VAL A 24 15.59 -21.60 52.75
CA VAL A 24 15.96 -21.90 51.36
C VAL A 24 17.48 -21.73 51.23
N LYS A 25 18.21 -22.76 50.74
CA LYS A 25 19.64 -22.66 50.49
C LYS A 25 19.93 -21.45 49.61
N ALA A 26 20.91 -20.64 49.99
CA ALA A 26 21.31 -19.41 49.25
C ALA A 26 21.56 -19.66 47.76
N GLU A 27 22.13 -20.81 47.40
CA GLU A 27 22.28 -21.25 46.02
C GLU A 27 20.98 -21.34 45.21
N LYS A 28 19.89 -21.84 45.81
CA LYS A 28 18.59 -21.91 45.13
C LYS A 28 17.99 -20.53 44.90
N VAL A 29 18.20 -19.60 45.81
CA VAL A 29 17.71 -18.20 45.66
C VAL A 29 18.53 -17.48 44.60
N TYR A 30 19.87 -17.67 44.57
CA TYR A 30 20.75 -17.06 43.60
C TYR A 30 20.49 -17.60 42.19
N GLY A 31 20.30 -18.91 42.04
CA GLY A 31 19.94 -19.51 40.74
C GLY A 31 18.58 -19.04 40.19
N ARG A 32 17.59 -18.83 41.05
CA ARG A 32 16.28 -18.26 40.67
C ARG A 32 16.43 -16.79 40.21
N LYS A 33 17.18 -15.95 40.95
CA LYS A 33 17.41 -14.55 40.57
C LYS A 33 18.13 -14.44 39.23
N LYS A 34 19.11 -15.28 38.95
CA LYS A 34 19.85 -15.33 37.68
C LYS A 34 18.92 -15.73 36.51
N LYS A 35 18.05 -16.73 36.72
CA LYS A 35 17.07 -17.18 35.74
C LYS A 35 16.03 -16.09 35.42
N TYR A 36 15.53 -15.38 36.42
CA TYR A 36 14.61 -14.26 36.23
C TYR A 36 15.26 -13.06 35.50
N SER A 37 16.53 -12.79 35.78
CA SER A 37 17.30 -11.75 35.08
C SER A 37 17.49 -12.09 33.60
N SER A 38 17.80 -13.34 33.27
CA SER A 38 17.93 -13.80 31.87
C SER A 38 16.59 -13.75 31.12
N ILE A 39 15.49 -14.13 31.76
CA ILE A 39 14.16 -14.05 31.17
C ILE A 39 13.78 -12.59 30.88
N LYS A 40 14.05 -11.68 31.82
CA LYS A 40 13.82 -10.25 31.61
C LYS A 40 14.63 -9.69 30.42
N LEU A 41 15.88 -10.11 30.32
CA LEU A 41 16.76 -9.71 29.21
C LEU A 41 16.21 -10.21 27.87
N ILE A 42 15.83 -11.49 27.79
CA ILE A 42 15.26 -12.08 26.58
C ILE A 42 13.94 -11.36 26.19
N LEU A 43 13.07 -11.08 27.16
CA LEU A 43 11.83 -10.37 26.93
C LEU A 43 12.08 -8.93 26.42
N SER A 44 13.06 -8.23 26.98
CA SER A 44 13.44 -6.88 26.54
C SER A 44 13.98 -6.87 25.12
N ILE A 45 14.83 -7.84 24.77
CA ILE A 45 15.38 -7.99 23.41
C ILE A 45 14.26 -8.33 22.43
N SER A 46 13.35 -9.25 22.78
CA SER A 46 12.20 -9.61 21.96
C SER A 46 11.30 -8.41 21.68
N LEU A 47 11.02 -7.59 22.71
CA LEU A 47 10.22 -6.38 22.57
C LEU A 47 10.90 -5.35 21.64
N LEU A 48 12.21 -5.20 21.77
CA LEU A 48 13.00 -4.29 20.93
C LEU A 48 13.00 -4.75 19.46
N VAL A 49 13.17 -6.04 19.21
CA VAL A 49 13.08 -6.62 17.86
C VAL A 49 11.69 -6.42 17.27
N LEU A 50 10.63 -6.65 18.07
CA LEU A 50 9.25 -6.43 17.64
C LEU A 50 9.00 -4.96 17.28
N ALA A 51 9.51 -4.03 18.08
CA ALA A 51 9.42 -2.59 17.80
C ALA A 51 10.14 -2.21 16.52
N LEU A 52 11.34 -2.75 16.28
CA LEU A 52 12.09 -2.54 15.03
C LEU A 52 11.33 -3.08 13.81
N VAL A 53 10.78 -4.30 13.92
CA VAL A 53 9.94 -4.89 12.85
C VAL A 53 8.73 -3.99 12.59
N PHE A 54 8.09 -3.47 13.62
CA PHE A 54 6.93 -2.57 13.48
C PHE A 54 7.30 -1.25 12.79
N ILE A 55 8.48 -0.67 13.12
CA ILE A 55 9.00 0.53 12.46
C ILE A 55 9.29 0.25 10.99
N VAL A 56 9.96 -0.86 10.68
CA VAL A 56 10.28 -1.25 9.29
C VAL A 56 9.01 -1.47 8.49
N LEU A 57 8.03 -2.21 9.04
CA LEU A 57 6.72 -2.41 8.41
C LEU A 57 6.01 -1.07 8.21
N GLY A 58 6.04 -0.15 9.19
CA GLY A 58 5.44 1.17 9.07
C GLY A 58 6.08 2.03 7.97
N VAL A 59 7.40 1.94 7.79
CA VAL A 59 8.11 2.64 6.69
C VAL A 59 7.74 2.03 5.33
N ILE A 60 7.68 0.71 5.23
CA ILE A 60 7.28 0.01 4.00
C ILE A 60 5.81 0.31 3.67
N TYR A 61 4.95 0.31 4.69
CA TYR A 61 3.52 0.56 4.51
C TYR A 61 3.21 2.02 4.12
N LYS A 62 3.94 2.99 4.67
CA LYS A 62 3.80 4.41 4.28
C LYS A 62 4.30 4.74 2.88
N GLY A 63 4.95 3.80 2.19
CA GLY A 63 5.45 3.98 0.83
C GLY A 63 4.39 3.89 -0.27
N GLY A 64 3.11 4.19 0.02
CA GLY A 64 1.99 4.12 -0.92
C GLY A 64 1.92 5.26 -1.94
N LYS A 65 3.06 5.66 -2.53
CA LYS A 65 3.09 6.65 -3.61
C LYS A 65 2.50 6.05 -4.88
N PHE A 66 1.65 6.80 -5.57
CA PHE A 66 1.29 6.43 -6.93
C PHE A 66 2.55 6.41 -7.80
N THR A 67 2.82 5.28 -8.41
CA THR A 67 4.03 5.08 -9.22
C THR A 67 3.68 4.67 -10.63
N ILE A 68 4.50 5.09 -11.59
CA ILE A 68 4.43 4.64 -12.98
C ILE A 68 5.69 3.84 -13.27
N THR A 69 5.54 2.60 -13.72
CA THR A 69 6.63 1.67 -13.98
C THR A 69 6.61 1.25 -15.44
N LEU A 70 7.75 1.38 -16.11
CA LEU A 70 7.96 0.87 -17.45
C LEU A 70 8.57 -0.52 -17.40
N ASP A 71 7.98 -1.48 -18.11
CA ASP A 71 8.51 -2.83 -18.27
C ASP A 71 9.93 -2.79 -18.81
N LYS A 72 10.77 -3.69 -18.26
CA LYS A 72 12.18 -3.77 -18.63
C LYS A 72 12.37 -4.09 -20.12
N ARG A 73 11.53 -4.94 -20.72
CA ARG A 73 11.62 -5.31 -22.14
C ARG A 73 11.35 -4.12 -23.03
N LEU A 74 10.29 -3.36 -22.77
CA LEU A 74 10.00 -2.13 -23.51
C LEU A 74 11.18 -1.14 -23.48
N SER A 75 11.80 -0.97 -22.32
CA SER A 75 12.94 -0.06 -22.18
C SER A 75 14.22 -0.59 -22.84
N SER A 76 14.56 -1.89 -22.67
CA SER A 76 15.86 -2.42 -23.10
C SER A 76 15.86 -3.01 -24.50
N GLU A 77 14.72 -3.47 -25.00
CA GLU A 77 14.61 -4.17 -26.28
C GLU A 77 13.91 -3.31 -27.34
N SER A 78 12.89 -2.53 -26.91
CA SER A 78 12.09 -1.73 -27.86
C SER A 78 12.44 -0.24 -27.85
N GLY A 79 13.38 0.20 -27.01
CA GLY A 79 13.82 1.60 -26.98
C GLY A 79 12.76 2.58 -26.46
N ILE A 80 11.82 2.12 -25.64
CA ILE A 80 10.81 2.98 -25.04
C ILE A 80 11.38 3.65 -23.79
N VAL A 81 11.13 4.94 -23.67
CA VAL A 81 11.55 5.75 -22.52
C VAL A 81 10.36 6.46 -21.90
N ILE A 82 10.42 6.71 -20.59
CA ILE A 82 9.46 7.55 -19.87
C ILE A 82 10.20 8.68 -19.16
N TYR A 83 9.60 9.85 -19.13
CA TYR A 83 10.15 11.04 -18.47
C TYR A 83 9.02 11.96 -17.97
N GLU A 84 9.34 12.82 -17.01
CA GLU A 84 8.37 13.77 -16.41
C GLU A 84 8.29 15.09 -17.14
N ASP A 85 9.38 15.53 -17.77
CA ASP A 85 9.48 16.87 -18.35
C ASP A 85 9.77 16.78 -19.85
N SER A 86 8.95 17.41 -20.67
CA SER A 86 9.08 17.43 -22.13
C SER A 86 10.30 18.22 -22.62
N GLU A 87 10.83 19.13 -21.79
CA GLU A 87 12.01 19.92 -22.12
C GLU A 87 13.30 19.23 -21.66
N ILE A 88 13.24 18.57 -20.47
CA ILE A 88 14.36 17.87 -19.85
C ILE A 88 14.13 16.35 -19.95
N LYS A 89 14.17 15.77 -21.10
CA LYS A 89 13.88 14.34 -21.34
C LYS A 89 14.80 13.38 -20.55
N GLU A 90 14.80 13.50 -19.22
CA GLU A 90 15.52 12.58 -18.34
C GLU A 90 14.78 11.24 -18.26
N SER A 91 15.26 10.26 -19.02
CA SER A 91 14.68 8.92 -19.05
C SER A 91 14.80 8.21 -17.71
N LYS A 92 13.68 7.70 -17.20
CA LYS A 92 13.58 6.92 -15.96
C LYS A 92 12.85 5.62 -16.25
N ARG A 93 13.03 4.62 -15.39
CA ARG A 93 12.24 3.38 -15.45
C ARG A 93 11.02 3.43 -14.54
N LYS A 94 11.05 4.31 -13.55
CA LYS A 94 9.99 4.46 -12.57
C LYS A 94 9.85 5.93 -12.22
N LEU A 95 8.62 6.41 -12.25
CA LEU A 95 8.24 7.74 -11.86
C LEU A 95 7.40 7.68 -10.59
N PHE A 96 7.40 8.74 -9.80
CA PHE A 96 6.75 8.80 -8.48
C PHE A 96 5.93 10.07 -8.37
N ALA A 97 4.63 9.90 -8.23
CA ALA A 97 3.77 11.02 -7.87
C ALA A 97 4.05 11.47 -6.43
N ARG A 98 3.80 12.74 -6.14
CA ARG A 98 3.84 13.26 -4.78
C ARG A 98 2.64 12.73 -3.99
N ASP A 99 2.85 12.28 -2.75
CA ASP A 99 1.77 11.79 -1.90
C ASP A 99 0.83 12.92 -1.48
N LEU A 100 -0.43 12.55 -1.21
CA LEU A 100 -1.35 13.31 -0.37
C LEU A 100 -1.51 12.54 0.95
N GLU A 101 -1.26 13.22 2.08
CA GLU A 101 -1.46 12.63 3.41
C GLU A 101 -2.94 12.42 3.75
N PHE A 102 -3.78 13.24 3.17
CA PHE A 102 -5.23 13.22 3.33
C PHE A 102 -5.89 13.67 2.02
N MET A 103 -7.00 13.04 1.68
CA MET A 103 -7.82 13.38 0.53
C MET A 103 -9.28 13.37 0.98
N ASP A 104 -9.95 14.51 0.90
CA ASP A 104 -11.39 14.59 1.07
C ASP A 104 -12.10 14.31 -0.26
N ASN A 105 -13.37 13.96 -0.20
CA ASN A 105 -14.17 13.78 -1.40
C ASN A 105 -14.48 15.15 -2.03
N ILE A 106 -14.43 15.19 -3.35
CA ILE A 106 -14.75 16.37 -4.15
C ILE A 106 -15.62 15.98 -5.35
N SER A 107 -16.36 16.93 -5.89
CA SER A 107 -17.01 16.73 -7.20
C SER A 107 -15.99 16.89 -8.32
N ILE A 108 -16.12 16.11 -9.40
CA ILE A 108 -15.33 16.25 -10.63
C ILE A 108 -15.29 17.69 -11.16
N ASP A 109 -16.31 18.48 -10.90
CA ASP A 109 -16.40 19.88 -11.32
C ASP A 109 -15.37 20.79 -10.63
N TRP A 110 -14.76 20.35 -9.54
CA TRP A 110 -13.71 21.09 -8.81
C TRP A 110 -12.31 20.83 -9.38
N ILE A 111 -12.17 19.82 -10.24
CA ILE A 111 -10.91 19.56 -10.94
C ILE A 111 -10.78 20.56 -12.10
N PRO A 112 -9.61 21.25 -12.23
CA PRO A 112 -9.38 22.19 -13.33
C PRO A 112 -9.60 21.55 -14.71
N LYS A 113 -10.35 22.21 -15.58
CA LYS A 113 -10.67 21.69 -16.91
C LYS A 113 -9.44 21.55 -17.82
N ASN A 114 -8.37 22.27 -17.51
CA ASN A 114 -7.09 22.25 -18.20
C ASN A 114 -6.02 21.44 -17.47
N ILE A 115 -6.42 20.55 -16.57
CA ILE A 115 -5.52 19.77 -15.71
C ILE A 115 -4.44 19.02 -16.51
N ASP A 116 -4.76 18.56 -17.71
CA ASP A 116 -3.85 17.85 -18.60
C ASP A 116 -2.77 18.75 -19.21
N THR A 117 -2.95 20.08 -19.19
CA THR A 117 -2.01 21.06 -19.72
C THR A 117 -1.42 21.99 -18.67
N GLU A 118 -1.74 21.77 -17.40
CA GLU A 118 -1.36 22.66 -16.31
C GLU A 118 0.13 22.60 -15.99
N SER A 119 0.69 21.38 -15.86
CA SER A 119 2.08 21.21 -15.47
C SER A 119 2.60 19.81 -15.82
N ASN A 120 3.91 19.67 -15.80
CA ASN A 120 4.62 18.39 -15.91
C ASN A 120 4.84 17.79 -14.51
N GLY A 121 5.00 16.47 -14.43
CA GLY A 121 5.20 15.74 -13.16
C GLY A 121 4.01 15.84 -12.23
N SER A 122 4.27 15.92 -10.94
CA SER A 122 3.24 15.96 -9.89
C SER A 122 2.69 17.37 -9.70
N HIS A 123 1.42 17.54 -9.95
CA HIS A 123 0.69 18.82 -9.77
C HIS A 123 -0.65 18.59 -9.03
N ASN A 124 -0.57 17.86 -7.91
CA ASN A 124 -1.71 17.56 -7.06
C ASN A 124 -2.47 18.83 -6.63
N GLY A 125 -3.79 18.73 -6.59
CA GLY A 125 -4.60 19.66 -5.83
C GLY A 125 -4.67 19.28 -4.35
N GLU A 126 -5.55 19.96 -3.62
CA GLU A 126 -5.74 19.71 -2.19
C GLU A 126 -6.35 18.31 -1.96
N ASN A 127 -7.29 17.88 -2.84
CA ASN A 127 -8.06 16.66 -2.69
C ASN A 127 -8.04 15.76 -3.93
N TYR A 128 -7.01 15.84 -4.73
CA TYR A 128 -6.77 14.93 -5.85
C TYR A 128 -5.27 14.79 -6.13
N ILE A 129 -4.88 13.62 -6.60
CA ILE A 129 -3.55 13.39 -7.17
C ILE A 129 -3.63 13.71 -8.65
N ALA A 130 -2.69 14.50 -9.17
CA ALA A 130 -2.51 14.73 -10.59
C ALA A 130 -1.05 14.55 -10.98
N TYR A 131 -0.82 13.81 -12.06
CA TYR A 131 0.52 13.49 -12.52
C TYR A 131 0.59 13.42 -14.05
N THR A 132 1.46 14.25 -14.61
CA THR A 132 1.71 14.28 -16.07
C THR A 132 3.10 13.74 -16.40
N PHE A 133 3.17 12.86 -17.39
CA PHE A 133 4.40 12.28 -17.87
C PHE A 133 4.32 11.94 -19.37
N TYR A 134 5.43 11.58 -19.95
CA TYR A 134 5.58 11.30 -21.36
C TYR A 134 6.17 9.91 -21.58
N ILE A 135 5.72 9.27 -22.66
CA ILE A 135 6.28 8.03 -23.19
C ILE A 135 6.77 8.36 -24.58
N GLU A 136 8.01 8.03 -24.92
CA GLU A 136 8.59 8.24 -26.24
C GLU A 136 9.14 6.92 -26.78
N ASN A 137 8.91 6.69 -28.08
CA ASN A 137 9.53 5.59 -28.80
C ASN A 137 10.83 6.09 -29.46
N GLU A 138 11.95 5.90 -28.76
CA GLU A 138 13.30 6.16 -29.29
C GLU A 138 13.87 4.96 -30.07
N GLY A 139 13.11 3.86 -30.15
CA GLY A 139 13.49 2.66 -30.86
C GLY A 139 13.31 2.79 -32.38
N GLU A 140 13.56 1.69 -33.09
CA GLU A 140 13.50 1.62 -34.56
C GLU A 140 12.19 0.99 -35.09
N GLU A 141 11.41 0.34 -34.21
CA GLU A 141 10.22 -0.42 -34.58
C GLU A 141 8.92 0.22 -34.09
N THR A 142 7.83 -0.01 -34.85
CA THR A 142 6.49 0.31 -34.38
C THR A 142 6.03 -0.75 -33.41
N ILE A 143 5.62 -0.35 -32.22
CA ILE A 143 5.19 -1.26 -31.19
C ILE A 143 3.74 -0.98 -30.76
N ASN A 144 3.17 -1.95 -30.06
CA ASN A 144 1.96 -1.77 -29.27
C ASN A 144 2.35 -1.91 -27.77
N TYR A 145 1.74 -1.11 -26.92
CA TYR A 145 1.93 -1.29 -25.48
C TYR A 145 0.60 -1.24 -24.74
N TRP A 146 0.55 -1.93 -23.62
CA TRP A 146 -0.55 -1.88 -22.68
C TRP A 146 -0.21 -0.91 -21.56
N TYR A 147 -1.20 -0.17 -21.11
CA TYR A 147 -1.11 0.58 -19.86
C TYR A 147 -2.25 0.17 -18.95
N SER A 148 -1.91 -0.08 -17.70
CA SER A 148 -2.85 -0.48 -16.68
C SER A 148 -2.64 0.31 -15.39
N ILE A 149 -3.74 0.60 -14.69
CA ILE A 149 -3.71 1.16 -13.35
C ILE A 149 -4.25 0.08 -12.41
N ILE A 150 -3.35 -0.43 -11.59
CA ILE A 150 -3.56 -1.56 -10.71
C ILE A 150 -3.89 -1.03 -9.32
N ILE A 151 -4.87 -1.67 -8.66
CA ILE A 151 -5.27 -1.41 -7.29
C ILE A 151 -4.55 -2.42 -6.41
N ASP A 152 -3.56 -1.96 -5.63
CA ASP A 152 -2.72 -2.82 -4.80
C ASP A 152 -3.38 -3.18 -3.47
N ASP A 153 -4.12 -2.22 -2.89
CA ASP A 153 -4.75 -2.38 -1.57
C ASP A 153 -5.92 -1.42 -1.40
N VAL A 154 -6.96 -1.88 -0.72
CA VAL A 154 -8.15 -1.10 -0.40
C VAL A 154 -8.55 -1.32 1.05
N ILE A 155 -8.66 -0.26 1.81
CA ILE A 155 -9.15 -0.25 3.19
C ILE A 155 -10.48 0.47 3.24
N LYS A 156 -11.48 -0.14 3.88
CA LYS A 156 -12.84 0.39 4.07
C LYS A 156 -13.60 0.68 2.77
N ASN A 157 -13.35 -0.09 1.71
CA ASN A 157 -14.04 0.02 0.43
C ASN A 157 -14.01 1.43 -0.19
N VAL A 158 -12.94 2.17 0.03
CA VAL A 158 -12.79 3.53 -0.52
C VAL A 158 -12.74 3.55 -2.04
N ASP A 159 -12.48 2.40 -2.66
CA ASP A 159 -12.54 2.19 -4.11
C ASP A 159 -13.94 2.37 -4.70
N GLU A 160 -15.02 2.25 -3.90
CA GLU A 160 -16.39 2.50 -4.35
C GLU A 160 -16.58 3.96 -4.82
N ALA A 161 -15.98 4.93 -4.10
CA ALA A 161 -16.03 6.35 -4.47
C ALA A 161 -14.83 6.82 -5.30
N ALA A 162 -13.81 5.96 -5.48
CA ALA A 162 -12.61 6.35 -6.22
C ALA A 162 -12.90 6.54 -7.72
N ARG A 163 -12.28 7.57 -8.28
CA ARG A 163 -12.29 7.87 -9.71
C ARG A 163 -10.86 7.94 -10.22
N VAL A 164 -10.67 7.42 -11.42
CA VAL A 164 -9.41 7.51 -12.15
C VAL A 164 -9.69 8.16 -13.49
N MET A 165 -9.13 9.32 -13.72
CA MET A 165 -9.20 10.01 -15.01
C MET A 165 -7.87 9.87 -15.71
N VAL A 166 -7.91 9.45 -16.97
CA VAL A 166 -6.74 9.30 -17.83
C VAL A 166 -6.92 10.21 -19.04
N TYR A 167 -5.98 11.10 -19.23
CA TYR A 167 -5.77 11.78 -20.49
C TYR A 167 -4.63 11.10 -21.25
N LEU A 168 -4.87 10.74 -22.49
CA LEU A 168 -3.86 10.29 -23.43
C LEU A 168 -3.90 11.21 -24.64
N ASN A 169 -2.88 12.03 -24.81
CA ASN A 169 -2.79 13.04 -25.90
C ASN A 169 -4.00 13.98 -25.96
N GLY A 170 -4.58 14.32 -24.79
CA GLY A 170 -5.78 15.16 -24.67
C GLY A 170 -7.11 14.42 -24.71
N ASP A 171 -7.13 13.14 -25.13
CA ASP A 171 -8.34 12.31 -25.05
C ASP A 171 -8.59 11.90 -23.60
N ARG A 172 -9.73 12.33 -23.05
CA ARG A 172 -10.12 12.13 -21.66
C ARG A 172 -11.01 10.91 -21.49
N ARG A 173 -10.68 10.05 -20.53
CA ARG A 173 -11.57 8.98 -20.05
C ARG A 173 -11.59 8.97 -18.53
N VAL A 174 -12.76 8.69 -17.95
CA VAL A 174 -12.96 8.58 -16.51
C VAL A 174 -13.41 7.17 -16.20
N TYR A 175 -12.77 6.55 -15.22
CA TYR A 175 -13.05 5.19 -14.78
C TYR A 175 -13.52 5.20 -13.33
N ALA A 176 -14.50 4.34 -13.05
CA ALA A 176 -15.10 4.16 -11.73
C ALA A 176 -15.45 2.70 -11.48
N LYS A 177 -15.55 2.30 -10.25
CA LYS A 177 -16.24 1.06 -9.92
C LYS A 177 -17.71 1.17 -10.28
N VAL A 178 -18.37 0.08 -10.63
CA VAL A 178 -19.81 0.07 -10.88
C VAL A 178 -20.56 0.36 -9.59
N ASN A 179 -21.70 1.02 -9.69
CA ASN A 179 -22.56 1.31 -8.56
C ASN A 179 -22.93 0.03 -7.79
N SER A 180 -22.70 0.01 -6.49
CA SER A 180 -22.88 -1.19 -5.64
C SER A 180 -24.34 -1.66 -5.54
N TYR A 181 -25.31 -0.76 -5.77
CA TYR A 181 -26.73 -1.07 -5.68
C TYR A 181 -27.33 -1.54 -7.00
N THR A 182 -26.91 -0.92 -8.11
CA THR A 182 -27.50 -1.17 -9.44
C THR A 182 -26.63 -2.11 -10.28
N ASN A 183 -25.34 -2.23 -9.95
CA ASN A 183 -24.32 -2.93 -10.75
C ASN A 183 -24.18 -2.36 -12.17
N GLU A 184 -24.53 -1.10 -12.37
CA GLU A 184 -24.36 -0.36 -13.62
C GLU A 184 -23.18 0.62 -13.51
N PRO A 185 -22.54 1.01 -14.62
CA PRO A 185 -21.51 2.04 -14.62
C PRO A 185 -22.02 3.35 -14.01
N GLU A 186 -21.18 4.04 -13.27
CA GLU A 186 -21.46 5.38 -12.78
C GLU A 186 -21.60 6.36 -13.97
N LYS A 187 -22.34 7.42 -13.76
CA LYS A 187 -22.64 8.40 -14.81
C LYS A 187 -21.36 8.97 -15.43
N ASP A 188 -21.31 9.00 -16.74
CA ASP A 188 -20.20 9.54 -17.55
C ASP A 188 -18.84 8.87 -17.26
N THR A 189 -18.86 7.61 -16.80
CA THR A 189 -17.68 6.82 -16.55
C THR A 189 -17.65 5.50 -17.32
N LEU A 190 -16.45 4.94 -17.43
CA LEU A 190 -16.21 3.55 -17.82
C LEU A 190 -16.04 2.70 -16.56
N PRO A 191 -16.53 1.47 -16.54
CA PRO A 191 -16.32 0.60 -15.39
C PRO A 191 -14.84 0.26 -15.23
N PHE A 192 -14.38 0.08 -13.98
CA PHE A 192 -13.09 -0.55 -13.73
C PHE A 192 -13.02 -1.88 -14.45
N TYR A 193 -11.84 -2.19 -15.00
CA TYR A 193 -11.64 -3.43 -15.75
C TYR A 193 -11.86 -4.67 -14.86
N SER A 194 -11.39 -4.62 -13.63
CA SER A 194 -11.62 -5.67 -12.62
C SER A 194 -11.58 -5.08 -11.20
N LYS A 195 -11.74 -5.93 -10.19
CA LYS A 195 -11.61 -5.49 -8.79
C LYS A 195 -10.20 -5.02 -8.41
N ASP A 196 -9.17 -5.54 -9.10
CA ASP A 196 -7.76 -5.27 -8.81
C ASP A 196 -7.09 -4.40 -9.91
N GLU A 197 -7.84 -4.03 -10.94
CA GLU A 197 -7.33 -3.26 -12.09
C GLU A 197 -8.36 -2.22 -12.53
N ALA A 198 -8.09 -0.96 -12.23
CA ALA A 198 -9.00 0.13 -12.57
C ALA A 198 -9.01 0.44 -14.07
N VAL A 199 -7.85 0.41 -14.70
CA VAL A 199 -7.67 0.72 -16.13
C VAL A 199 -6.86 -0.38 -16.78
N LEU A 200 -7.30 -0.85 -17.94
CA LEU A 200 -6.54 -1.69 -18.85
C LEU A 200 -6.84 -1.30 -20.28
N GLU A 201 -5.87 -0.71 -20.96
CA GLU A 201 -6.02 -0.20 -22.31
C GLU A 201 -4.77 -0.51 -23.15
N GLN A 202 -4.97 -0.63 -24.46
CA GLN A 202 -3.88 -0.87 -25.39
C GLN A 202 -3.65 0.35 -26.31
N ARG A 203 -2.43 0.85 -26.35
CA ARG A 203 -1.97 1.82 -27.34
C ARG A 203 -1.38 1.07 -28.52
N LYS A 204 -1.98 1.24 -29.70
CA LYS A 204 -1.54 0.58 -30.94
C LYS A 204 -0.78 1.54 -31.82
N ASP A 205 0.06 0.95 -32.68
CA ASP A 205 0.79 1.67 -33.73
C ASP A 205 1.64 2.84 -33.21
N PHE A 206 2.37 2.61 -32.12
CA PHE A 206 3.28 3.58 -31.54
C PHE A 206 4.60 3.56 -32.30
N LYS A 207 4.73 4.48 -33.26
CA LYS A 207 5.84 4.52 -34.23
C LYS A 207 7.09 5.14 -33.62
N PRO A 208 8.28 4.82 -34.18
CA PRO A 208 9.52 5.55 -33.90
C PRO A 208 9.32 7.07 -33.92
N GLY A 209 9.82 7.76 -32.88
CA GLY A 209 9.71 9.21 -32.74
C GLY A 209 8.35 9.70 -32.23
N ASN A 210 7.35 8.82 -32.02
CA ASN A 210 6.09 9.23 -31.42
C ASN A 210 6.27 9.48 -29.90
N ILE A 211 5.56 10.50 -29.43
CA ILE A 211 5.47 10.84 -28.00
C ILE A 211 4.01 10.79 -27.60
N ASP A 212 3.70 10.02 -26.59
CA ASP A 212 2.40 9.99 -25.93
C ASP A 212 2.50 10.75 -24.60
N LYS A 213 1.59 11.70 -24.39
CA LYS A 213 1.45 12.44 -23.14
C LYS A 213 0.32 11.84 -22.33
N PHE A 214 0.65 11.45 -21.10
CA PHE A 214 -0.34 11.00 -20.12
C PHE A 214 -0.54 12.05 -19.03
N THR A 215 -1.79 12.24 -18.61
CA THR A 215 -2.11 12.88 -17.34
C THR A 215 -3.09 11.98 -16.60
N ILE A 216 -2.70 11.56 -15.40
CA ILE A 216 -3.50 10.72 -14.51
C ILE A 216 -4.02 11.60 -13.39
N VAL A 217 -5.33 11.55 -13.14
CA VAL A 217 -5.95 12.23 -11.99
C VAL A 217 -6.74 11.21 -11.19
N ILE A 218 -6.51 11.18 -9.85
CA ILE A 218 -7.18 10.27 -8.93
C ILE A 218 -7.82 11.10 -7.83
N TRP A 219 -9.12 10.88 -7.56
CA TRP A 219 -9.87 11.55 -6.50
C TRP A 219 -10.98 10.64 -5.95
N LEU A 220 -11.62 11.09 -4.88
CA LEU A 220 -12.84 10.49 -4.35
C LEU A 220 -14.03 11.35 -4.77
N GLU A 221 -15.01 10.77 -5.47
CA GLU A 221 -16.17 11.48 -5.99
C GLU A 221 -17.23 11.65 -4.91
N GLY A 222 -17.47 12.91 -4.51
CA GLY A 222 -18.45 13.24 -3.48
C GLY A 222 -19.91 13.08 -3.90
N ASP A 223 -20.18 13.15 -5.20
CA ASP A 223 -21.52 12.96 -5.77
C ASP A 223 -21.86 11.48 -6.01
N ASP A 224 -20.93 10.56 -5.70
CA ASP A 224 -21.15 9.12 -5.80
C ASP A 224 -22.10 8.63 -4.70
N PRO A 225 -23.16 7.87 -5.03
CA PRO A 225 -24.05 7.28 -4.02
C PRO A 225 -23.35 6.34 -3.03
N ASP A 226 -22.21 5.77 -3.41
CA ASP A 226 -21.39 4.88 -2.58
C ASP A 226 -20.37 5.66 -1.72
N CYS A 227 -20.27 6.99 -1.88
CA CYS A 227 -19.44 7.87 -1.06
C CYS A 227 -20.13 8.19 0.28
N ILE A 228 -20.19 7.20 1.16
CA ILE A 228 -20.86 7.28 2.46
C ILE A 228 -19.85 7.18 3.63
N ASP A 229 -20.29 7.46 4.84
CA ASP A 229 -19.44 7.54 6.05
C ASP A 229 -18.59 6.30 6.34
N ASN A 230 -18.94 5.14 5.78
CA ASN A 230 -18.18 3.90 5.98
C ASN A 230 -16.78 3.94 5.33
N ILE A 231 -16.55 4.81 4.34
CA ILE A 231 -15.25 4.97 3.69
C ILE A 231 -14.31 5.91 4.45
N LEU A 232 -14.82 6.66 5.44
CA LEU A 232 -14.02 7.62 6.22
C LEU A 232 -12.79 6.97 6.86
N GLY A 233 -11.62 7.56 6.60
CA GLY A 233 -10.33 7.03 7.02
C GLY A 233 -9.96 5.73 6.30
N GLY A 234 -10.54 5.48 5.12
CA GLY A 234 -10.12 4.46 4.18
C GLY A 234 -8.80 4.83 3.51
N GLU A 235 -8.20 3.85 2.86
CA GLU A 235 -6.95 4.01 2.09
C GLU A 235 -7.07 3.21 0.80
N ILE A 236 -6.56 3.77 -0.29
CA ILE A 236 -6.41 3.08 -1.56
C ILE A 236 -4.98 3.25 -2.06
N LYS A 237 -4.38 2.16 -2.50
CA LYS A 237 -3.06 2.15 -3.13
C LYS A 237 -3.20 1.72 -4.58
N MET A 238 -2.61 2.50 -5.45
CA MET A 238 -2.61 2.23 -6.88
C MET A 238 -1.22 2.47 -7.47
N HIS A 239 -0.94 1.76 -8.55
CA HIS A 239 0.21 2.06 -9.40
C HIS A 239 -0.15 1.86 -10.88
N MET A 240 0.64 2.48 -11.76
CA MET A 240 0.51 2.30 -13.20
C MET A 240 1.66 1.48 -13.74
N GLU A 241 1.35 0.54 -14.62
CA GLU A 241 2.32 -0.23 -15.37
C GLU A 241 2.14 -0.03 -16.87
N ILE A 242 3.27 0.07 -17.56
CA ILE A 242 3.36 0.16 -19.03
C ILE A 242 4.11 -1.09 -19.50
N ARG A 243 3.43 -1.97 -20.24
CA ARG A 243 3.91 -3.30 -20.60
C ARG A 243 3.73 -3.58 -22.10
N GLU A 244 4.58 -4.41 -22.65
CA GLU A 244 4.45 -4.90 -24.02
C GLU A 244 3.28 -5.87 -24.16
N GLU A 245 3.09 -6.75 -23.19
CA GLU A 245 2.05 -7.76 -23.15
C GLU A 245 1.23 -7.66 -21.88
N HIS A 246 -0.09 -7.81 -21.99
CA HIS A 246 -0.94 -8.05 -20.84
C HIS A 246 -0.87 -9.54 -20.48
N LYS A 247 -0.42 -9.86 -19.27
CA LYS A 247 -0.53 -11.21 -18.73
C LYS A 247 -1.93 -11.34 -18.14
N GLU A 248 -2.83 -12.00 -18.87
CA GLU A 248 -4.04 -12.55 -18.23
C GLU A 248 -3.59 -13.51 -17.13
N GLU A 249 -3.92 -13.22 -15.87
CA GLU A 249 -3.85 -14.23 -14.84
C GLU A 249 -4.75 -15.37 -15.27
N SER A 250 -4.14 -16.50 -15.66
CA SER A 250 -4.88 -17.71 -15.96
C SER A 250 -5.69 -18.07 -14.73
N LYS A 251 -7.00 -17.83 -14.77
CA LYS A 251 -7.95 -18.43 -13.85
C LYS A 251 -7.84 -19.93 -14.07
N ASN A 252 -6.97 -20.59 -13.33
CA ASN A 252 -6.92 -22.03 -13.26
C ASN A 252 -8.30 -22.50 -12.84
N ASN A 253 -9.00 -23.06 -13.81
CA ASN A 253 -10.18 -23.87 -13.59
C ASN A 253 -9.77 -25.07 -12.73
N GLU A 254 -9.87 -24.94 -11.41
CA GLU A 254 -10.10 -26.11 -10.58
C GLU A 254 -11.56 -26.54 -10.78
N LYS A 255 -11.75 -27.35 -11.79
CA LYS A 255 -12.85 -28.29 -11.91
C LYS A 255 -12.23 -29.66 -12.06
N GLU A 256 -12.11 -30.33 -10.92
CA GLU A 256 -12.30 -31.79 -10.79
C GLU A 256 -12.82 -32.10 -9.38
#